data_73f96193d91d9ed88cc61cb46132f03a
#
_entry.id   73f96193d91d9ed88cc61cb46132f03a
#
_cell.length_a   1.000
_cell.length_b   1.000
_cell.length_c   1.000
_cell.angle_alpha   90.00
_cell.angle_beta   90.00
_cell.angle_gamma   90.00
#
_symmetry.space_group_name_H-M   'P 1'
#
loop_
_entity.id
_entity.type
_entity.pdbx_description
1 polymer ?
#
loop_
_entity_poly.entity_id
_entity_poly.type
_entity_poly.pdbx_seq_one_letter_code
_entity_poly.pdbx_strand_id
1 'polypeptide(L)'
;MNRNRNPLVITAAILFALGALVAYFSGFYIDWLWFKSVDFTTVWSTVLVTKIQLFLIVGLITSLVISLNIFLAYQRRPLYVPTSIEVSGLERLRAQVEPIRRWVFLGIVLALAYFGGTSGMVFWREWMLFKNSTEFGVKDPQFGLDISFFAFRLPMWQALIGWAISTLVLATLASAFIHYMYGGIRTQVQADRTTVAARVQISVLLGLIVLLKAVAYWFDRYALALKESRLITGLTYTDVNATLPAKAILSAIAVVCAILFFANIIRRSWLLPAAGTALLVVSSVLIAGIYPGAIQQFQVKPSESSKEAPYIQRNIDATRAAYDLNGVVMQDYNATLSTSAGQLAKDAATIANIRLMDPNVLSATFRQLQQIKPYYTFPESLDIDRYTVNGVSRDAVVAVRELNIDGNPSRNWINDHLVYTHGFGFVAAYGNQVDADGKPNFLVGDLPPTKGLGAFQPRVYFGENVPDYSIIGGKKSTAPVEFDYPDDTSANGQKNYTYTGQGGVPVGSTINKLLFAIKYGEQRILLSNLINADSKILYNRSPRERVAKVAPWLTLDGDPYPAIVDGKITWIIDGYTTSAGYPYSRSTSLATATNDALTA
;
A
#
# COMPACT_ATOMS: atom_id res chain seq x y z
N MET A 1 -45.53 5.49 -27.82
CA MET A 1 -44.29 5.85 -28.53
C MET A 1 -43.34 4.65 -28.45
N ASN A 2 -43.28 3.87 -29.53
CA ASN A 2 -42.26 2.82 -29.68
C ASN A 2 -40.90 3.47 -29.87
N ARG A 3 -40.10 3.51 -28.83
CA ARG A 3 -38.71 3.91 -28.89
C ARG A 3 -37.96 2.77 -29.59
N ASN A 4 -37.75 2.91 -30.92
CA ASN A 4 -36.89 2.03 -31.70
C ASN A 4 -35.50 2.02 -31.02
N ARG A 5 -35.27 1.06 -30.17
CA ARG A 5 -33.93 0.79 -29.63
C ARG A 5 -33.10 0.30 -30.81
N ASN A 6 -32.20 1.19 -31.29
CA ASN A 6 -31.35 0.89 -32.44
C ASN A 6 -30.53 -0.38 -32.09
N PRO A 7 -30.78 -1.53 -32.71
CA PRO A 7 -30.16 -2.80 -32.33
C PRO A 7 -28.64 -2.74 -32.44
N LEU A 8 -28.11 -1.89 -33.34
CA LEU A 8 -26.68 -1.65 -33.49
C LEU A 8 -26.03 -1.05 -32.23
N VAL A 9 -26.73 -0.11 -31.55
CA VAL A 9 -26.20 0.50 -30.31
C VAL A 9 -26.14 -0.54 -29.17
N ILE A 10 -27.14 -1.41 -29.07
CA ILE A 10 -27.17 -2.46 -28.06
C ILE A 10 -26.08 -3.48 -28.35
N THR A 11 -25.92 -3.92 -29.59
CA THR A 11 -24.86 -4.85 -30.00
C THR A 11 -23.48 -4.26 -29.75
N ALA A 12 -23.25 -2.98 -30.12
CA ALA A 12 -21.99 -2.30 -29.86
C ALA A 12 -21.68 -2.20 -28.34
N ALA A 13 -22.68 -1.89 -27.51
CA ALA A 13 -22.52 -1.85 -26.07
C ALA A 13 -22.17 -3.22 -25.46
N ILE A 14 -22.81 -4.29 -25.95
CA ILE A 14 -22.53 -5.67 -25.53
C ILE A 14 -21.11 -6.07 -25.95
N LEU A 15 -20.70 -5.78 -27.18
CA LEU A 15 -19.36 -6.09 -27.67
C LEU A 15 -18.29 -5.33 -26.88
N PHE A 16 -18.53 -4.05 -26.60
CA PHE A 16 -17.65 -3.24 -25.76
C PHE A 16 -17.53 -3.81 -24.33
N ALA A 17 -18.66 -4.17 -23.72
CA ALA A 17 -18.69 -4.78 -22.39
C ALA A 17 -17.95 -6.13 -22.36
N LEU A 18 -18.14 -6.96 -23.37
CA LEU A 18 -17.42 -8.23 -23.53
C LEU A 18 -15.92 -8.00 -23.71
N GLY A 19 -15.52 -7.05 -24.56
CA GLY A 19 -14.12 -6.68 -24.74
C GLY A 19 -13.47 -6.18 -23.46
N ALA A 20 -14.14 -5.31 -22.73
CA ALA A 20 -13.67 -4.82 -21.41
C ALA A 20 -13.55 -5.96 -20.39
N LEU A 21 -14.50 -6.88 -20.38
CA LEU A 21 -14.49 -8.05 -19.50
C LEU A 21 -13.33 -8.98 -19.84
N VAL A 22 -13.08 -9.26 -21.11
CA VAL A 22 -11.94 -10.07 -21.56
C VAL A 22 -10.61 -9.39 -21.20
N ALA A 23 -10.49 -8.08 -21.39
CA ALA A 23 -9.30 -7.33 -21.01
C ALA A 23 -9.03 -7.40 -19.49
N TYR A 24 -10.07 -7.23 -18.68
CA TYR A 24 -9.98 -7.35 -17.23
C TYR A 24 -9.55 -8.76 -16.77
N PHE A 25 -10.20 -9.80 -17.29
CA PHE A 25 -9.84 -11.19 -16.97
C PHE A 25 -8.46 -11.58 -17.51
N SER A 26 -8.05 -11.03 -18.64
CA SER A 26 -6.71 -11.20 -19.18
C SER A 26 -5.64 -10.77 -18.18
N GLY A 27 -5.75 -9.55 -17.63
CA GLY A 27 -4.83 -9.06 -16.63
C GLY A 27 -4.76 -9.95 -15.38
N PHE A 28 -5.94 -10.32 -14.87
CA PHE A 28 -6.07 -11.19 -13.71
C PHE A 28 -5.43 -12.57 -13.90
N TYR A 29 -5.68 -13.21 -15.03
CA TYR A 29 -5.13 -14.54 -15.35
C TYR A 29 -3.61 -14.48 -15.57
N ILE A 30 -3.11 -13.43 -16.22
CA ILE A 30 -1.68 -13.22 -16.43
C ILE A 30 -0.96 -12.99 -15.11
N ASP A 31 -1.55 -12.22 -14.18
CA ASP A 31 -0.97 -12.04 -12.85
C ASP A 31 -0.90 -13.38 -12.09
N TRP A 32 -1.95 -14.21 -12.16
CA TRP A 32 -1.92 -15.55 -11.58
C TRP A 32 -0.81 -16.43 -12.18
N LEU A 33 -0.63 -16.39 -13.51
CA LEU A 33 0.45 -17.13 -14.19
C LEU A 33 1.84 -16.67 -13.70
N TRP A 34 2.00 -15.37 -13.48
CA TRP A 34 3.25 -14.83 -12.95
C TRP A 34 3.52 -15.33 -11.52
N PHE A 35 2.55 -15.22 -10.62
CA PHE A 35 2.70 -15.73 -9.26
C PHE A 35 2.98 -17.25 -9.24
N LYS A 36 2.40 -18.00 -10.18
CA LYS A 36 2.70 -19.41 -10.37
C LYS A 36 4.14 -19.64 -10.84
N SER A 37 4.67 -18.80 -11.71
CA SER A 37 6.03 -18.93 -12.24
C SER A 37 7.13 -18.61 -11.23
N VAL A 38 6.79 -17.95 -10.13
CA VAL A 38 7.71 -17.60 -9.03
C VAL A 38 7.40 -18.34 -7.72
N ASP A 39 6.48 -19.32 -7.74
CA ASP A 39 6.03 -20.17 -6.62
C ASP A 39 5.40 -19.41 -5.44
N PHE A 40 4.83 -18.22 -5.68
CA PHE A 40 4.14 -17.40 -4.68
C PHE A 40 2.61 -17.33 -4.87
N THR A 41 2.00 -18.37 -5.43
CA THR A 41 0.53 -18.43 -5.63
C THR A 41 -0.25 -18.30 -4.33
N THR A 42 0.31 -18.74 -3.20
CA THR A 42 -0.30 -18.61 -1.87
C THR A 42 -0.50 -17.15 -1.45
N VAL A 43 0.46 -16.27 -1.74
CA VAL A 43 0.35 -14.83 -1.47
C VAL A 43 -0.79 -14.23 -2.28
N TRP A 44 -0.81 -14.48 -3.59
CA TRP A 44 -1.85 -13.98 -4.48
C TRP A 44 -3.24 -14.46 -4.06
N SER A 45 -3.40 -15.77 -3.80
CA SER A 45 -4.69 -16.34 -3.41
C SER A 45 -5.15 -15.83 -2.04
N THR A 46 -4.26 -15.70 -1.06
CA THR A 46 -4.60 -15.18 0.28
C THR A 46 -5.10 -13.75 0.20
N VAL A 47 -4.40 -12.88 -0.52
CA VAL A 47 -4.83 -11.48 -0.71
C VAL A 47 -6.16 -11.42 -1.45
N LEU A 48 -6.30 -12.20 -2.54
CA LEU A 48 -7.53 -12.23 -3.34
C LEU A 48 -8.74 -12.73 -2.54
N VAL A 49 -8.60 -13.89 -1.89
CA VAL A 49 -9.68 -14.49 -1.10
C VAL A 49 -10.09 -13.57 0.04
N THR A 50 -9.13 -12.96 0.73
CA THR A 50 -9.41 -11.99 1.80
C THR A 50 -10.18 -10.79 1.26
N LYS A 51 -9.77 -10.22 0.14
CA LYS A 51 -10.48 -9.10 -0.51
C LYS A 51 -11.90 -9.48 -0.93
N ILE A 52 -12.09 -10.68 -1.51
CA ILE A 52 -13.42 -11.18 -1.90
C ILE A 52 -14.30 -11.39 -0.65
N GLN A 53 -13.77 -12.00 0.40
CA GLN A 53 -14.52 -12.19 1.65
C GLN A 53 -14.98 -10.87 2.25
N LEU A 54 -14.08 -9.88 2.34
CA LEU A 54 -14.41 -8.54 2.84
C LEU A 54 -15.40 -7.83 1.92
N PHE A 55 -15.23 -7.94 0.60
CA PHE A 55 -16.20 -7.41 -0.37
C PHE A 55 -17.61 -7.95 -0.13
N LEU A 56 -17.74 -9.26 0.00
CA LEU A 56 -19.04 -9.91 0.20
C LEU A 56 -19.64 -9.56 1.57
N ILE A 57 -18.86 -9.67 2.65
CA ILE A 57 -19.35 -9.43 4.01
C ILE A 57 -19.76 -7.96 4.19
N VAL A 58 -18.86 -7.04 3.89
CA VAL A 58 -19.09 -5.60 4.09
C VAL A 58 -20.14 -5.08 3.12
N GLY A 59 -20.10 -5.52 1.86
CA GLY A 59 -21.08 -5.16 0.84
C GLY A 59 -22.48 -5.65 1.18
N LEU A 60 -22.61 -6.90 1.60
CA LEU A 60 -23.90 -7.48 2.00
C LEU A 60 -24.49 -6.75 3.21
N ILE A 61 -23.69 -6.54 4.26
CA ILE A 61 -24.17 -5.88 5.49
C ILE A 61 -24.55 -4.41 5.20
N THR A 62 -23.70 -3.67 4.47
CA THR A 62 -23.99 -2.28 4.10
C THR A 62 -25.27 -2.19 3.28
N SER A 63 -25.41 -3.04 2.26
CA SER A 63 -26.60 -3.08 1.41
C SER A 63 -27.85 -3.48 2.21
N LEU A 64 -27.76 -4.49 3.06
CA LEU A 64 -28.86 -4.95 3.90
C LEU A 64 -29.35 -3.85 4.85
N VAL A 65 -28.41 -3.21 5.58
CA VAL A 65 -28.76 -2.17 6.57
C VAL A 65 -29.44 -0.99 5.88
N ILE A 66 -28.85 -0.47 4.80
CA ILE A 66 -29.40 0.71 4.13
C ILE A 66 -30.70 0.38 3.41
N SER A 67 -30.76 -0.74 2.66
CA SER A 67 -31.95 -1.13 1.90
C SER A 67 -33.12 -1.49 2.80
N LEU A 68 -32.87 -2.16 3.94
CA LEU A 68 -33.90 -2.43 4.93
C LEU A 68 -34.51 -1.12 5.47
N ASN A 69 -33.69 -0.14 5.76
CA ASN A 69 -34.15 1.16 6.25
C ASN A 69 -34.92 1.96 5.18
N ILE A 70 -34.48 1.91 3.91
CA ILE A 70 -35.25 2.45 2.78
C ILE A 70 -36.59 1.76 2.66
N PHE A 71 -36.62 0.42 2.73
CA PHE A 71 -37.85 -0.38 2.65
C PHE A 71 -38.80 -0.05 3.80
N LEU A 72 -38.32 0.02 5.05
CA LEU A 72 -39.12 0.40 6.20
C LEU A 72 -39.69 1.82 6.10
N ALA A 73 -38.91 2.78 5.63
CA ALA A 73 -39.38 4.13 5.38
C ALA A 73 -40.45 4.19 4.31
N TYR A 74 -40.30 3.41 3.22
CA TYR A 74 -41.28 3.31 2.17
C TYR A 74 -42.58 2.61 2.65
N GLN A 75 -42.48 1.50 3.38
CA GLN A 75 -43.61 0.75 3.88
C GLN A 75 -44.47 1.58 4.87
N ARG A 76 -43.81 2.42 5.67
CA ARG A 76 -44.51 3.25 6.69
C ARG A 76 -44.83 4.67 6.21
N ARG A 77 -44.90 4.88 4.87
CA ARG A 77 -45.30 6.17 4.29
C ARG A 77 -46.77 6.50 4.60
N PRO A 78 -47.13 7.78 4.77
CA PRO A 78 -48.50 8.19 4.95
C PRO A 78 -49.36 7.90 3.72
N LEU A 79 -50.60 7.46 3.93
CA LEU A 79 -51.56 7.15 2.85
C LEU A 79 -52.07 8.42 2.15
N TYR A 80 -52.07 9.55 2.85
CA TYR A 80 -52.51 10.84 2.35
C TYR A 80 -51.44 11.91 2.53
N VAL A 81 -51.18 12.65 1.47
CA VAL A 81 -50.23 13.80 1.47
C VAL A 81 -51.00 15.04 1.02
N PRO A 82 -51.08 16.11 1.81
CA PRO A 82 -51.71 17.37 1.39
C PRO A 82 -51.01 17.93 0.15
N THR A 83 -51.75 18.33 -0.86
CA THR A 83 -51.23 18.93 -2.09
C THR A 83 -50.87 20.42 -1.88
N SER A 84 -49.64 20.79 -2.21
CA SER A 84 -49.18 22.18 -2.31
C SER A 84 -48.40 22.36 -3.61
N ILE A 85 -48.23 23.61 -4.09
CA ILE A 85 -47.65 23.92 -5.40
C ILE A 85 -46.18 23.36 -5.54
N GLU A 86 -45.40 23.33 -4.47
CA GLU A 86 -44.04 22.74 -4.50
C GLU A 86 -44.02 21.20 -4.52
N VAL A 87 -45.10 20.56 -4.13
CA VAL A 87 -45.27 19.10 -4.18
C VAL A 87 -45.36 18.60 -5.61
N SER A 88 -45.73 19.46 -6.58
CA SER A 88 -45.90 19.07 -7.99
C SER A 88 -44.64 18.49 -8.65
N GLY A 89 -43.43 18.94 -8.26
CA GLY A 89 -42.15 18.40 -8.75
C GLY A 89 -41.84 17.01 -8.20
N LEU A 90 -42.07 16.82 -6.89
CA LEU A 90 -41.89 15.53 -6.21
C LEU A 90 -42.95 14.51 -6.65
N GLU A 91 -44.18 14.94 -6.94
CA GLU A 91 -45.26 14.08 -7.49
C GLU A 91 -44.90 13.58 -8.89
N ARG A 92 -44.32 14.42 -9.75
CA ARG A 92 -43.83 13.99 -11.09
C ARG A 92 -42.74 12.93 -10.95
N LEU A 93 -41.79 13.15 -10.05
CA LEU A 93 -40.72 12.18 -9.81
C LEU A 93 -41.26 10.86 -9.26
N ARG A 94 -42.20 10.89 -8.31
CA ARG A 94 -42.89 9.70 -7.81
C ARG A 94 -43.63 8.96 -8.93
N ALA A 95 -44.40 9.67 -9.74
CA ALA A 95 -45.18 9.09 -10.84
C ALA A 95 -44.25 8.41 -11.88
N GLN A 96 -43.04 8.94 -12.09
CA GLN A 96 -42.07 8.30 -12.96
C GLN A 96 -41.40 7.07 -12.36
N VAL A 97 -41.14 7.08 -11.05
CA VAL A 97 -40.43 5.98 -10.34
C VAL A 97 -41.41 4.83 -9.98
N GLU A 98 -42.68 5.12 -9.65
CA GLU A 98 -43.64 4.11 -9.15
C GLU A 98 -43.78 2.89 -10.07
N PRO A 99 -43.90 3.01 -11.43
CA PRO A 99 -44.01 1.84 -12.31
C PRO A 99 -42.76 0.96 -12.35
N ILE A 100 -41.59 1.56 -12.11
CA ILE A 100 -40.28 0.88 -12.17
C ILE A 100 -39.63 0.69 -10.78
N ARG A 101 -40.35 0.98 -9.70
CA ARG A 101 -39.83 1.03 -8.32
C ARG A 101 -39.06 -0.22 -7.90
N ARG A 102 -39.50 -1.42 -8.32
CA ARG A 102 -38.83 -2.68 -7.98
C ARG A 102 -37.44 -2.75 -8.61
N TRP A 103 -37.31 -2.29 -9.85
CA TRP A 103 -36.04 -2.24 -10.57
C TRP A 103 -35.10 -1.16 -10.01
N VAL A 104 -35.66 0.00 -9.66
CA VAL A 104 -34.91 1.08 -9.00
C VAL A 104 -34.40 0.60 -7.63
N PHE A 105 -35.24 -0.05 -6.83
CA PHE A 105 -34.84 -0.61 -5.55
C PHE A 105 -33.76 -1.69 -5.71
N LEU A 106 -33.92 -2.61 -6.65
CA LEU A 106 -32.91 -3.62 -6.97
C LEU A 106 -31.58 -2.97 -7.41
N GLY A 107 -31.66 -1.95 -8.26
CA GLY A 107 -30.48 -1.18 -8.67
C GLY A 107 -29.76 -0.51 -7.49
N ILE A 108 -30.51 0.06 -6.55
CA ILE A 108 -29.97 0.64 -5.31
C ILE A 108 -29.30 -0.45 -4.46
N VAL A 109 -29.95 -1.59 -4.24
CA VAL A 109 -29.40 -2.72 -3.48
C VAL A 109 -28.07 -3.20 -4.06
N LEU A 110 -28.03 -3.38 -5.39
CA LEU A 110 -26.81 -3.82 -6.09
C LEU A 110 -25.69 -2.76 -6.04
N ALA A 111 -26.04 -1.50 -6.23
CA ALA A 111 -25.08 -0.39 -6.12
C ALA A 111 -24.50 -0.30 -4.70
N LEU A 112 -25.34 -0.37 -3.67
CA LEU A 112 -24.90 -0.36 -2.27
C LEU A 112 -24.03 -1.58 -1.93
N ALA A 113 -24.36 -2.76 -2.46
CA ALA A 113 -23.55 -3.96 -2.29
C ALA A 113 -22.18 -3.80 -2.97
N TYR A 114 -22.15 -3.23 -4.17
CA TYR A 114 -20.90 -3.00 -4.90
C TYR A 114 -20.01 -1.95 -4.21
N PHE A 115 -20.54 -0.77 -3.91
CA PHE A 115 -19.76 0.30 -3.28
C PHE A 115 -19.39 -0.04 -1.83
N GLY A 116 -20.30 -0.66 -1.08
CA GLY A 116 -19.99 -1.18 0.25
C GLY A 116 -18.90 -2.26 0.21
N GLY A 117 -19.00 -3.17 -0.77
CA GLY A 117 -18.01 -4.22 -0.97
C GLY A 117 -16.63 -3.66 -1.34
N THR A 118 -16.56 -2.72 -2.28
CA THR A 118 -15.28 -2.10 -2.65
C THR A 118 -14.64 -1.35 -1.49
N SER A 119 -15.42 -0.66 -0.66
CA SER A 119 -14.90 -0.04 0.56
C SER A 119 -14.37 -1.07 1.56
N GLY A 120 -15.02 -2.24 1.65
CA GLY A 120 -14.58 -3.34 2.52
C GLY A 120 -13.25 -3.93 2.11
N MET A 121 -12.95 -3.99 0.80
CA MET A 121 -11.68 -4.53 0.29
C MET A 121 -10.46 -3.73 0.76
N VAL A 122 -10.63 -2.46 1.10
CA VAL A 122 -9.53 -1.60 1.56
C VAL A 122 -8.97 -2.09 2.89
N PHE A 123 -9.79 -2.69 3.75
CA PHE A 123 -9.40 -3.16 5.09
C PHE A 123 -8.70 -4.53 5.10
N TRP A 124 -8.24 -5.06 3.96
CA TRP A 124 -7.64 -6.39 3.90
C TRP A 124 -6.35 -6.51 4.73
N ARG A 125 -5.52 -5.45 4.82
CA ARG A 125 -4.27 -5.44 5.62
C ARG A 125 -4.59 -5.44 7.11
N GLU A 126 -5.46 -4.53 7.56
CA GLU A 126 -5.91 -4.42 8.95
C GLU A 126 -6.58 -5.72 9.40
N TRP A 127 -7.38 -6.34 8.54
CA TRP A 127 -7.99 -7.64 8.81
C TRP A 127 -6.96 -8.75 8.97
N MET A 128 -5.96 -8.83 8.09
CA MET A 128 -4.91 -9.83 8.15
C MET A 128 -4.02 -9.65 9.38
N LEU A 129 -3.66 -8.42 9.73
CA LEU A 129 -2.91 -8.09 10.94
C LEU A 129 -3.71 -8.42 12.20
N PHE A 130 -5.00 -8.09 12.22
CA PHE A 130 -5.90 -8.41 13.33
C PHE A 130 -6.02 -9.93 13.55
N LYS A 131 -6.25 -10.68 12.48
CA LYS A 131 -6.44 -12.14 12.52
C LYS A 131 -5.18 -12.89 12.97
N ASN A 132 -4.01 -12.40 12.57
CA ASN A 132 -2.73 -13.03 12.85
C ASN A 132 -1.92 -12.26 13.91
N SER A 133 -2.60 -11.45 14.74
CA SER A 133 -1.92 -10.68 15.78
C SER A 133 -1.20 -11.58 16.78
N THR A 134 0.08 -11.33 17.00
CA THR A 134 0.92 -11.98 18.01
C THR A 134 1.30 -10.98 19.09
N GLU A 135 1.45 -11.43 20.33
CA GLU A 135 1.85 -10.57 21.43
C GLU A 135 3.35 -10.26 21.34
N PHE A 136 3.72 -9.00 21.63
CA PHE A 136 5.13 -8.57 21.68
C PHE A 136 5.77 -8.88 23.04
N GLY A 137 4.96 -9.23 24.06
CA GLY A 137 5.45 -9.49 25.40
C GLY A 137 5.81 -8.24 26.20
N VAL A 138 5.55 -7.05 25.64
CA VAL A 138 5.81 -5.76 26.27
C VAL A 138 4.48 -5.03 26.49
N LYS A 139 4.26 -4.55 27.71
CA LYS A 139 3.03 -3.86 28.09
C LYS A 139 3.23 -2.34 28.09
N ASP A 140 2.21 -1.64 27.58
CA ASP A 140 2.10 -0.21 27.66
C ASP A 140 2.00 0.26 29.12
N PRO A 141 2.71 1.34 29.51
CA PRO A 141 2.77 1.80 30.89
C PRO A 141 1.51 2.48 31.41
N GLN A 142 0.56 2.87 30.55
CA GLN A 142 -0.66 3.59 30.96
C GLN A 142 -1.87 2.67 31.09
N PHE A 143 -2.05 1.75 30.13
CA PHE A 143 -3.23 0.88 30.06
C PHE A 143 -2.92 -0.56 30.46
N GLY A 144 -1.63 -0.95 30.56
CA GLY A 144 -1.18 -2.30 30.87
C GLY A 144 -1.49 -3.33 29.77
N LEU A 145 -1.80 -2.85 28.56
CA LEU A 145 -2.08 -3.68 27.38
C LEU A 145 -0.78 -4.01 26.65
N ASP A 146 -0.73 -5.18 26.04
CA ASP A 146 0.38 -5.54 25.16
C ASP A 146 0.44 -4.59 23.95
N ILE A 147 1.65 -4.22 23.51
CA ILE A 147 1.87 -3.28 22.41
C ILE A 147 1.21 -3.76 21.12
N SER A 148 1.09 -5.07 20.91
CA SER A 148 0.39 -5.65 19.76
C SER A 148 -1.08 -5.22 19.64
N PHE A 149 -1.72 -4.87 20.76
CA PHE A 149 -3.08 -4.32 20.74
C PHE A 149 -3.13 -3.01 19.94
N PHE A 150 -2.19 -2.11 20.15
CA PHE A 150 -2.13 -0.81 19.46
C PHE A 150 -1.74 -0.97 17.99
N ALA A 151 -0.82 -1.90 17.70
CA ALA A 151 -0.32 -2.12 16.35
C ALA A 151 -1.33 -2.89 15.45
N PHE A 152 -2.05 -3.87 15.99
CA PHE A 152 -2.82 -4.82 15.18
C PHE A 152 -4.33 -4.80 15.46
N ARG A 153 -4.75 -4.62 16.72
CA ARG A 153 -6.17 -4.74 17.10
C ARG A 153 -6.90 -3.41 17.07
N LEU A 154 -6.29 -2.36 17.60
CA LEU A 154 -6.90 -1.04 17.69
C LEU A 154 -7.29 -0.45 16.30
N PRO A 155 -6.42 -0.51 15.27
CA PRO A 155 -6.77 0.00 13.94
C PRO A 155 -8.00 -0.70 13.34
N MET A 156 -8.12 -2.02 13.51
CA MET A 156 -9.27 -2.78 13.02
C MET A 156 -10.56 -2.41 13.75
N TRP A 157 -10.53 -2.24 15.08
CA TRP A 157 -11.70 -1.77 15.83
C TRP A 157 -12.14 -0.38 15.41
N GLN A 158 -11.20 0.55 15.21
CA GLN A 158 -11.50 1.90 14.73
C GLN A 158 -12.10 1.88 13.32
N ALA A 159 -11.56 1.06 12.42
CA ALA A 159 -12.08 0.88 11.07
C ALA A 159 -13.51 0.33 11.09
N LEU A 160 -13.79 -0.70 11.90
CA LEU A 160 -15.13 -1.28 12.04
C LEU A 160 -16.16 -0.27 12.60
N ILE A 161 -15.78 0.47 13.65
CA ILE A 161 -16.65 1.49 14.25
C ILE A 161 -16.92 2.61 13.24
N GLY A 162 -15.89 3.10 12.54
CA GLY A 162 -16.02 4.12 11.52
C GLY A 162 -16.92 3.69 10.36
N TRP A 163 -16.74 2.47 9.86
CA TRP A 163 -17.60 1.89 8.84
C TRP A 163 -19.06 1.74 9.29
N ALA A 164 -19.28 1.25 10.52
CA ALA A 164 -20.63 1.08 11.06
C ALA A 164 -21.36 2.44 11.23
N ILE A 165 -20.66 3.45 11.75
CA ILE A 165 -21.20 4.82 11.86
C ILE A 165 -21.54 5.36 10.45
N SER A 166 -20.65 5.24 9.48
CA SER A 166 -20.86 5.72 8.11
C SER A 166 -22.06 5.03 7.46
N THR A 167 -22.20 3.72 7.65
CA THR A 167 -23.34 2.93 7.15
C THR A 167 -24.67 3.41 7.77
N LEU A 168 -24.70 3.65 9.08
CA LEU A 168 -25.89 4.17 9.76
C LEU A 168 -26.23 5.63 9.37
N VAL A 169 -25.20 6.46 9.15
CA VAL A 169 -25.41 7.82 8.63
C VAL A 169 -26.05 7.77 7.25
N LEU A 170 -25.54 6.95 6.35
CA LEU A 170 -26.12 6.75 5.02
C LEU A 170 -27.54 6.20 5.10
N ALA A 171 -27.79 5.22 5.99
CA ALA A 171 -29.12 4.68 6.22
C ALA A 171 -30.09 5.77 6.75
N THR A 172 -29.62 6.65 7.63
CA THR A 172 -30.40 7.77 8.16
C THR A 172 -30.74 8.77 7.06
N LEU A 173 -29.76 9.17 6.24
CA LEU A 173 -29.97 10.10 5.14
C LEU A 173 -30.91 9.52 4.09
N ALA A 174 -30.73 8.24 3.71
CA ALA A 174 -31.59 7.55 2.77
C ALA A 174 -33.03 7.44 3.29
N SER A 175 -33.21 7.07 4.57
CA SER A 175 -34.52 7.01 5.21
C SER A 175 -35.19 8.38 5.30
N ALA A 176 -34.44 9.41 5.68
CA ALA A 176 -34.93 10.78 5.74
C ALA A 176 -35.36 11.27 4.34
N PHE A 177 -34.59 10.95 3.30
CA PHE A 177 -34.92 11.26 1.92
C PHE A 177 -36.22 10.56 1.48
N ILE A 178 -36.40 9.26 1.78
CA ILE A 178 -37.64 8.53 1.47
C ILE A 178 -38.83 9.13 2.25
N HIS A 179 -38.67 9.42 3.55
CA HIS A 179 -39.71 10.07 4.31
C HIS A 179 -40.06 11.47 3.78
N TYR A 180 -39.06 12.25 3.33
CA TYR A 180 -39.29 13.53 2.69
C TYR A 180 -40.02 13.35 1.34
N MET A 181 -39.55 12.45 0.51
CA MET A 181 -40.17 12.11 -0.78
C MET A 181 -41.66 11.74 -0.66
N TYR A 182 -42.02 11.00 0.38
CA TYR A 182 -43.40 10.49 0.56
C TYR A 182 -44.20 11.26 1.60
N GLY A 183 -43.78 12.48 2.00
CA GLY A 183 -44.54 13.35 2.90
C GLY A 183 -44.53 12.92 4.37
N GLY A 184 -43.61 12.03 4.75
CA GLY A 184 -43.33 11.71 6.15
C GLY A 184 -42.58 12.81 6.89
N ILE A 185 -41.79 13.63 6.15
CA ILE A 185 -41.16 14.87 6.60
C ILE A 185 -41.73 16.01 5.75
N ARG A 186 -42.27 17.04 6.42
CA ARG A 186 -42.96 18.18 5.80
C ARG A 186 -42.27 19.46 6.22
N THR A 187 -41.61 20.14 5.30
CA THR A 187 -40.86 21.36 5.59
C THR A 187 -41.74 22.61 5.63
N GLN A 188 -42.92 22.55 5.01
CA GLN A 188 -43.81 23.69 4.77
C GLN A 188 -44.93 23.89 5.83
N VAL A 189 -45.13 22.94 6.72
CA VAL A 189 -46.19 22.98 7.73
C VAL A 189 -45.58 23.36 9.09
N GLN A 190 -46.19 24.35 9.76
CA GLN A 190 -45.69 24.80 11.08
C GLN A 190 -45.95 23.78 12.20
N ALA A 191 -47.06 23.02 12.13
CA ALA A 191 -47.39 21.96 13.06
C ALA A 191 -47.25 20.58 12.40
N ASP A 192 -46.88 19.55 13.16
CA ASP A 192 -46.73 18.15 12.71
C ASP A 192 -45.81 17.97 11.50
N ARG A 193 -44.65 18.61 11.53
CA ARG A 193 -43.62 18.55 10.48
C ARG A 193 -43.14 17.12 10.15
N THR A 194 -43.32 16.14 11.05
CA THR A 194 -42.86 14.77 10.88
C THR A 194 -43.89 13.78 11.34
N THR A 195 -44.14 12.73 10.53
CA THR A 195 -44.97 11.61 10.95
C THR A 195 -44.34 10.83 12.10
N VAL A 196 -45.16 10.11 12.86
CA VAL A 196 -44.68 9.24 13.95
C VAL A 196 -43.67 8.22 13.45
N ALA A 197 -43.93 7.61 12.28
CA ALA A 197 -43.04 6.63 11.68
C ALA A 197 -41.66 7.22 11.33
N ALA A 198 -41.61 8.39 10.67
CA ALA A 198 -40.38 9.06 10.34
C ALA A 198 -39.58 9.43 11.60
N ARG A 199 -40.28 9.98 12.62
CA ARG A 199 -39.68 10.38 13.89
C ARG A 199 -39.05 9.20 14.62
N VAL A 200 -39.78 8.09 14.74
CA VAL A 200 -39.28 6.88 15.41
C VAL A 200 -38.09 6.29 14.66
N GLN A 201 -38.19 6.11 13.34
CA GLN A 201 -37.10 5.51 12.56
C GLN A 201 -35.83 6.35 12.61
N ILE A 202 -35.92 7.66 12.40
CA ILE A 202 -34.77 8.57 12.46
C ILE A 202 -34.18 8.60 13.88
N SER A 203 -35.03 8.61 14.92
CA SER A 203 -34.54 8.60 16.31
C SER A 203 -33.81 7.29 16.64
N VAL A 204 -34.28 6.15 16.17
CA VAL A 204 -33.58 4.86 16.37
C VAL A 204 -32.21 4.89 15.68
N LEU A 205 -32.15 5.33 14.43
CA LEU A 205 -30.89 5.40 13.68
C LEU A 205 -29.89 6.37 14.32
N LEU A 206 -30.34 7.56 14.71
CA LEU A 206 -29.51 8.53 15.44
C LEU A 206 -29.06 8.00 16.80
N GLY A 207 -29.95 7.30 17.52
CA GLY A 207 -29.62 6.63 18.77
C GLY A 207 -28.52 5.58 18.61
N LEU A 208 -28.58 4.78 17.53
CA LEU A 208 -27.54 3.80 17.21
C LEU A 208 -26.22 4.48 16.83
N ILE A 209 -26.26 5.58 16.07
CA ILE A 209 -25.05 6.36 15.73
C ILE A 209 -24.40 6.90 17.01
N VAL A 210 -25.19 7.48 17.92
CA VAL A 210 -24.69 8.02 19.19
C VAL A 210 -24.16 6.91 20.09
N LEU A 211 -24.79 5.74 20.12
CA LEU A 211 -24.28 4.57 20.84
C LEU A 211 -22.94 4.09 20.30
N LEU A 212 -22.78 4.00 18.98
CA LEU A 212 -21.48 3.69 18.36
C LEU A 212 -20.46 4.79 18.62
N LYS A 213 -20.88 6.05 18.71
CA LYS A 213 -19.99 7.16 19.11
C LYS A 213 -19.51 7.01 20.56
N ALA A 214 -20.35 6.47 21.45
CA ALA A 214 -19.92 6.13 22.81
C ALA A 214 -18.80 5.08 22.80
N VAL A 215 -18.96 4.04 21.99
CA VAL A 215 -17.92 3.01 21.78
C VAL A 215 -16.66 3.64 21.16
N ALA A 216 -16.81 4.53 20.18
CA ALA A 216 -15.69 5.25 19.57
C ALA A 216 -14.91 6.06 20.63
N TYR A 217 -15.60 6.84 21.49
CA TYR A 217 -14.94 7.60 22.58
C TYR A 217 -14.17 6.69 23.54
N TRP A 218 -14.66 5.47 23.79
CA TRP A 218 -13.96 4.49 24.62
C TRP A 218 -12.65 4.03 23.96
N PHE A 219 -12.67 3.68 22.66
CA PHE A 219 -11.48 3.29 21.91
C PHE A 219 -10.52 4.46 21.65
N ASP A 220 -11.04 5.69 21.49
CA ASP A 220 -10.24 6.90 21.34
C ASP A 220 -9.31 7.15 22.55
N ARG A 221 -9.61 6.58 23.72
CA ARG A 221 -8.72 6.66 24.91
C ARG A 221 -7.39 5.94 24.63
N TYR A 222 -7.44 4.79 24.00
CA TYR A 222 -6.25 4.03 23.64
C TYR A 222 -5.45 4.71 22.52
N ALA A 223 -6.15 5.33 21.58
CA ALA A 223 -5.51 6.08 20.50
C ALA A 223 -4.66 7.27 20.98
N LEU A 224 -4.89 7.78 22.20
CA LEU A 224 -4.04 8.81 22.79
C LEU A 224 -2.58 8.35 22.97
N ALA A 225 -2.33 7.05 23.11
CA ALA A 225 -0.97 6.51 23.17
C ALA A 225 -0.17 6.66 21.87
N LEU A 226 -0.88 6.86 20.74
CA LEU A 226 -0.31 7.07 19.40
C LEU A 226 -0.37 8.53 18.96
N LYS A 227 -0.89 9.43 19.81
CA LYS A 227 -1.09 10.83 19.47
C LYS A 227 0.25 11.56 19.37
N GLU A 228 0.48 12.21 18.25
CA GLU A 228 1.61 13.13 18.09
C GLU A 228 1.27 14.49 18.73
N SER A 229 2.19 15.01 19.52
CA SER A 229 2.15 16.33 20.11
C SER A 229 3.39 17.13 19.76
N ARG A 230 3.44 18.40 20.14
CA ARG A 230 4.62 19.25 19.90
C ARG A 230 5.92 18.68 20.52
N LEU A 231 5.81 18.05 21.69
CA LEU A 231 6.98 17.57 22.45
C LEU A 231 7.26 16.09 22.23
N ILE A 232 6.22 15.27 22.30
CA ILE A 232 6.32 13.80 22.36
C ILE A 232 5.21 13.14 21.54
N THR A 233 5.43 11.89 21.18
CA THR A 233 4.35 10.96 20.78
C THR A 233 3.84 10.24 22.02
N GLY A 234 2.52 10.09 22.13
CA GLY A 234 1.86 9.46 23.27
C GLY A 234 1.13 10.45 24.16
N LEU A 235 0.73 10.00 25.35
CA LEU A 235 -0.01 10.82 26.30
C LEU A 235 0.89 11.83 26.99
N THR A 236 0.46 13.08 26.99
CA THR A 236 1.02 14.17 27.79
C THR A 236 0.39 14.23 29.18
N TYR A 237 0.89 15.08 30.07
CA TYR A 237 0.26 15.36 31.36
C TYR A 237 -1.22 15.72 31.19
N THR A 238 -1.53 16.63 30.26
CA THR A 238 -2.91 17.04 29.97
C THR A 238 -3.75 15.85 29.46
N ASP A 239 -3.16 14.98 28.64
CA ASP A 239 -3.89 13.83 28.12
C ASP A 239 -4.28 12.85 29.24
N VAL A 240 -3.38 12.54 30.17
CA VAL A 240 -3.65 11.61 31.28
C VAL A 240 -4.63 12.20 32.29
N ASN A 241 -4.48 13.50 32.66
CA ASN A 241 -5.23 14.09 33.75
C ASN A 241 -6.54 14.80 33.32
N ALA A 242 -6.69 15.09 32.01
CA ALA A 242 -7.87 15.76 31.49
C ALA A 242 -8.51 15.03 30.31
N THR A 243 -7.78 14.77 29.20
CA THR A 243 -8.36 14.25 27.96
C THR A 243 -8.87 12.80 28.12
N LEU A 244 -8.11 11.95 28.81
CA LEU A 244 -8.46 10.54 29.01
C LEU A 244 -9.70 10.37 29.90
N PRO A 245 -9.82 11.04 31.06
CA PRO A 245 -11.07 11.10 31.83
C PRO A 245 -12.22 11.72 31.03
N ALA A 246 -11.96 12.80 30.29
CA ALA A 246 -12.97 13.46 29.45
C ALA A 246 -13.59 12.49 28.43
N LYS A 247 -12.79 11.71 27.75
CA LYS A 247 -13.28 10.71 26.79
C LYS A 247 -14.12 9.61 27.45
N ALA A 248 -13.77 9.18 28.66
CA ALA A 248 -14.57 8.22 29.42
C ALA A 248 -15.94 8.82 29.82
N ILE A 249 -15.94 10.07 30.30
CA ILE A 249 -17.17 10.79 30.65
C ILE A 249 -18.04 11.01 29.41
N LEU A 250 -17.44 11.41 28.28
CA LEU A 250 -18.18 11.60 27.03
C LEU A 250 -18.76 10.28 26.50
N SER A 251 -18.08 9.16 26.69
CA SER A 251 -18.63 7.84 26.37
C SER A 251 -19.89 7.57 27.19
N ALA A 252 -19.87 7.81 28.50
CA ALA A 252 -21.04 7.65 29.37
C ALA A 252 -22.18 8.62 28.99
N ILE A 253 -21.86 9.89 28.73
CA ILE A 253 -22.84 10.89 28.27
C ILE A 253 -23.48 10.47 26.95
N ALA A 254 -22.68 9.95 25.99
CA ALA A 254 -23.19 9.47 24.73
C ALA A 254 -24.15 8.28 24.90
N VAL A 255 -23.89 7.37 25.86
CA VAL A 255 -24.85 6.31 26.21
C VAL A 255 -26.16 6.89 26.71
N VAL A 256 -26.10 7.88 27.63
CA VAL A 256 -27.31 8.56 28.12
C VAL A 256 -28.07 9.26 26.98
N CYS A 257 -27.34 9.95 26.10
CA CYS A 257 -27.94 10.54 24.90
C CYS A 257 -28.60 9.51 23.99
N ALA A 258 -27.97 8.37 23.75
CA ALA A 258 -28.56 7.27 22.98
C ALA A 258 -29.86 6.78 23.62
N ILE A 259 -29.90 6.64 24.94
CA ILE A 259 -31.13 6.28 25.67
C ILE A 259 -32.23 7.34 25.46
N LEU A 260 -31.91 8.64 25.47
CA LEU A 260 -32.87 9.69 25.16
C LEU A 260 -33.43 9.59 23.73
N PHE A 261 -32.57 9.27 22.76
CA PHE A 261 -33.02 8.99 21.40
C PHE A 261 -33.95 7.79 21.33
N PHE A 262 -33.64 6.69 22.02
CA PHE A 262 -34.51 5.51 22.08
C PHE A 262 -35.80 5.75 22.86
N ALA A 263 -35.78 6.52 23.95
CA ALA A 263 -36.95 6.92 24.71
C ALA A 263 -37.97 7.69 23.85
N ASN A 264 -37.51 8.33 22.76
CA ASN A 264 -38.38 9.02 21.81
C ASN A 264 -39.30 8.05 21.02
N ILE A 265 -39.03 6.77 21.01
CA ILE A 265 -39.93 5.74 20.45
C ILE A 265 -41.26 5.77 21.18
N ILE A 266 -41.24 5.96 22.51
CA ILE A 266 -42.40 5.98 23.41
C ILE A 266 -43.00 7.40 23.49
N ARG A 267 -42.19 8.38 23.80
CA ARG A 267 -42.64 9.76 24.03
C ARG A 267 -43.00 10.52 22.76
N ARG A 268 -42.45 10.16 21.63
CA ARG A 268 -42.75 10.71 20.28
C ARG A 268 -42.58 12.23 20.17
N SER A 269 -41.63 12.82 20.91
CA SER A 269 -41.36 14.25 20.94
C SER A 269 -39.93 14.56 20.54
N TRP A 270 -39.70 15.53 19.64
CA TRP A 270 -38.36 15.98 19.25
C TRP A 270 -37.57 16.64 20.39
N LEU A 271 -38.21 16.92 21.52
CA LEU A 271 -37.53 17.52 22.67
C LEU A 271 -36.43 16.60 23.24
N LEU A 272 -36.69 15.30 23.37
CA LEU A 272 -35.69 14.34 23.89
C LEU A 272 -34.45 14.18 22.99
N PRO A 273 -34.60 13.92 21.67
CA PRO A 273 -33.46 13.95 20.77
C PRO A 273 -32.70 15.27 20.74
N ALA A 274 -33.41 16.41 20.74
CA ALA A 274 -32.80 17.72 20.76
C ALA A 274 -32.00 17.95 22.06
N ALA A 275 -32.57 17.59 23.21
CA ALA A 275 -31.88 17.66 24.51
C ALA A 275 -30.65 16.75 24.55
N GLY A 276 -30.75 15.50 24.02
CA GLY A 276 -29.62 14.60 23.92
C GLY A 276 -28.52 15.15 23.01
N THR A 277 -28.88 15.69 21.84
CA THR A 277 -27.91 16.31 20.93
C THR A 277 -27.23 17.52 21.57
N ALA A 278 -28.03 18.43 22.20
CA ALA A 278 -27.50 19.60 22.87
C ALA A 278 -26.56 19.19 24.01
N LEU A 279 -26.94 18.21 24.84
CA LEU A 279 -26.11 17.69 25.92
C LEU A 279 -24.79 17.15 25.37
N LEU A 280 -24.81 16.35 24.30
CA LEU A 280 -23.60 15.78 23.70
C LEU A 280 -22.67 16.87 23.14
N VAL A 281 -23.24 17.87 22.43
CA VAL A 281 -22.46 18.96 21.85
C VAL A 281 -21.85 19.85 22.95
N VAL A 282 -22.65 20.28 23.90
CA VAL A 282 -22.18 21.13 25.02
C VAL A 282 -21.12 20.40 25.84
N SER A 283 -21.37 19.13 26.19
CA SER A 283 -20.38 18.32 26.93
C SER A 283 -19.09 18.12 26.14
N SER A 284 -19.18 17.89 24.81
CA SER A 284 -18.02 17.75 23.95
C SER A 284 -17.17 19.03 23.94
N VAL A 285 -17.79 20.18 23.80
CA VAL A 285 -17.09 21.48 23.83
C VAL A 285 -16.46 21.75 25.21
N LEU A 286 -17.22 21.57 26.27
CA LEU A 286 -16.76 21.89 27.62
C LEU A 286 -15.72 20.88 28.12
N ILE A 287 -16.01 19.59 28.03
CA ILE A 287 -15.22 18.52 28.67
C ILE A 287 -14.05 18.08 27.79
N ALA A 288 -14.22 18.01 26.45
CA ALA A 288 -13.13 17.60 25.56
C ALA A 288 -12.34 18.77 24.95
N GLY A 289 -12.88 19.97 24.95
CA GLY A 289 -12.22 21.18 24.43
C GLY A 289 -11.71 22.12 25.53
N ILE A 290 -12.62 22.78 26.24
CA ILE A 290 -12.27 23.85 27.17
C ILE A 290 -11.48 23.32 28.38
N TYR A 291 -11.91 22.22 28.98
CA TYR A 291 -11.28 21.71 30.20
C TYR A 291 -9.81 21.25 29.96
N PRO A 292 -9.46 20.42 28.95
CA PRO A 292 -8.06 20.11 28.66
C PRO A 292 -7.24 21.35 28.28
N GLY A 293 -7.84 22.31 27.55
CA GLY A 293 -7.20 23.57 27.21
C GLY A 293 -6.85 24.41 28.43
N ALA A 294 -7.76 24.49 29.42
CA ALA A 294 -7.52 25.16 30.68
C ALA A 294 -6.39 24.49 31.48
N ILE A 295 -6.40 23.16 31.61
CA ILE A 295 -5.33 22.42 32.27
C ILE A 295 -3.98 22.68 31.58
N GLN A 296 -3.95 22.64 30.26
CA GLN A 296 -2.72 22.92 29.50
C GLN A 296 -2.20 24.33 29.75
N GLN A 297 -3.09 25.32 29.68
CA GLN A 297 -2.69 26.73 29.79
C GLN A 297 -2.29 27.14 31.22
N PHE A 298 -3.06 26.70 32.25
CA PHE A 298 -2.90 27.19 33.61
C PHE A 298 -2.10 26.25 34.51
N GLN A 299 -2.06 24.94 34.24
CA GLN A 299 -1.32 24.00 35.07
C GLN A 299 -0.01 23.51 34.41
N VAL A 300 -0.02 23.25 33.10
CA VAL A 300 1.13 22.66 32.44
C VAL A 300 2.13 23.71 32.00
N LYS A 301 1.72 24.70 31.22
CA LYS A 301 2.63 25.73 30.69
C LYS A 301 3.51 26.42 31.73
N PRO A 302 3.02 26.79 32.94
CA PRO A 302 3.88 27.45 33.91
C PRO A 302 5.02 26.56 34.46
N SER A 303 4.88 25.23 34.39
CA SER A 303 5.84 24.25 34.92
C SER A 303 5.96 23.05 34.00
N GLU A 304 6.05 23.32 32.70
CA GLU A 304 6.03 22.30 31.63
C GLU A 304 7.11 21.23 31.82
N SER A 305 8.34 21.64 32.08
CA SER A 305 9.48 20.72 32.24
C SER A 305 9.27 19.69 33.35
N SER A 306 8.76 20.10 34.51
CA SER A 306 8.53 19.18 35.62
C SER A 306 7.28 18.32 35.46
N LYS A 307 6.22 18.86 34.83
CA LYS A 307 4.96 18.13 34.61
C LYS A 307 5.08 17.11 33.50
N GLU A 308 5.80 17.44 32.42
CA GLU A 308 5.94 16.57 31.27
C GLU A 308 7.14 15.60 31.38
N ALA A 309 8.08 15.79 32.32
CA ALA A 309 9.26 14.94 32.47
C ALA A 309 8.95 13.43 32.51
N PRO A 310 7.96 12.91 33.26
CA PRO A 310 7.65 11.48 33.28
C PRO A 310 7.13 10.98 31.92
N TYR A 311 6.41 11.81 31.18
CA TYR A 311 5.85 11.46 29.86
C TYR A 311 6.89 11.52 28.76
N ILE A 312 7.82 12.49 28.86
CA ILE A 312 9.00 12.57 27.99
C ILE A 312 9.86 11.34 28.18
N GLN A 313 10.08 10.92 29.44
CA GLN A 313 10.86 9.70 29.73
C GLN A 313 10.22 8.45 29.09
N ARG A 314 8.89 8.28 29.23
CA ARG A 314 8.15 7.19 28.57
C ARG A 314 8.33 7.20 27.05
N ASN A 315 8.33 8.38 26.42
CA ASN A 315 8.55 8.51 24.99
C ASN A 315 9.97 8.15 24.59
N ILE A 316 10.98 8.56 25.38
CA ILE A 316 12.38 8.18 25.15
C ILE A 316 12.56 6.67 25.24
N ASP A 317 12.06 6.05 26.31
CA ASP A 317 12.21 4.61 26.56
C ASP A 317 11.50 3.78 25.48
N ALA A 318 10.28 4.15 25.12
CA ALA A 318 9.52 3.48 24.08
C ALA A 318 10.16 3.66 22.69
N THR A 319 10.70 4.84 22.38
CA THR A 319 11.41 5.09 21.13
C THR A 319 12.67 4.24 21.03
N ARG A 320 13.46 4.18 22.11
CA ARG A 320 14.65 3.32 22.16
C ARG A 320 14.30 1.85 21.99
N ALA A 321 13.23 1.38 22.64
CA ALA A 321 12.75 0.02 22.50
C ALA A 321 12.23 -0.27 21.08
N ALA A 322 11.48 0.65 20.49
CA ALA A 322 10.91 0.48 19.15
C ALA A 322 11.97 0.37 18.04
N TYR A 323 13.11 1.04 18.22
CA TYR A 323 14.25 1.02 17.28
C TYR A 323 15.39 0.09 17.71
N ASP A 324 15.16 -0.74 18.74
CA ASP A 324 16.16 -1.67 19.32
C ASP A 324 17.49 -0.98 19.73
N LEU A 325 17.39 0.22 20.28
CA LEU A 325 18.54 1.02 20.71
C LEU A 325 18.98 0.77 22.16
N ASN A 326 18.30 -0.11 22.87
CA ASN A 326 18.61 -0.40 24.28
C ASN A 326 19.96 -1.10 24.48
N GLY A 327 20.46 -1.79 23.44
CA GLY A 327 21.75 -2.46 23.42
C GLY A 327 22.92 -1.58 23.03
N VAL A 328 22.70 -0.29 22.74
CA VAL A 328 23.77 0.64 22.33
C VAL A 328 24.73 0.90 23.48
N VAL A 329 25.99 0.55 23.28
CA VAL A 329 27.08 0.77 24.25
C VAL A 329 27.72 2.11 23.96
N MET A 330 27.67 3.02 24.93
CA MET A 330 28.36 4.30 24.87
C MET A 330 29.84 4.08 25.28
N GLN A 331 30.75 4.48 24.42
CA GLN A 331 32.19 4.46 24.69
C GLN A 331 32.75 5.88 24.60
N ASP A 332 33.47 6.28 25.62
CA ASP A 332 34.19 7.55 25.58
C ASP A 332 35.35 7.45 24.60
N TYR A 333 35.36 8.35 23.61
CA TYR A 333 36.44 8.45 22.64
C TYR A 333 37.22 9.73 22.83
N ASN A 334 38.47 9.60 23.22
CA ASN A 334 39.38 10.74 23.37
C ASN A 334 40.01 11.08 22.01
N ALA A 335 39.36 11.99 21.27
CA ALA A 335 39.84 12.42 19.97
C ALA A 335 41.16 13.25 20.12
N THR A 336 42.27 12.70 19.66
CA THR A 336 43.53 13.41 19.59
C THR A 336 43.90 13.74 18.15
N LEU A 337 44.48 14.92 17.90
CA LEU A 337 44.99 15.32 16.59
C LEU A 337 46.39 14.74 16.27
N SER A 338 46.98 14.00 17.21
CA SER A 338 48.27 13.35 17.04
C SER A 338 48.14 11.83 17.08
N THR A 339 48.70 11.14 16.09
CA THR A 339 48.78 9.67 16.06
C THR A 339 50.09 9.22 16.72
N SER A 340 50.00 8.22 17.61
CA SER A 340 51.16 7.56 18.18
C SER A 340 51.81 6.60 17.17
N ALA A 341 53.12 6.39 17.30
CA ALA A 341 53.84 5.40 16.48
C ALA A 341 53.18 4.00 16.63
N GLY A 342 52.84 3.36 15.50
CA GLY A 342 52.16 2.06 15.44
C GLY A 342 50.63 2.08 15.56
N GLN A 343 49.98 3.21 15.77
CA GLN A 343 48.52 3.31 15.79
C GLN A 343 47.91 2.96 14.43
N LEU A 344 48.50 3.49 13.33
CA LEU A 344 48.07 3.14 11.96
C LEU A 344 48.17 1.63 11.68
N ALA A 345 49.17 0.95 12.24
CA ALA A 345 49.27 -0.50 12.09
C ALA A 345 48.21 -1.26 12.89
N LYS A 346 47.75 -0.72 14.02
CA LYS A 346 46.60 -1.30 14.78
C LYS A 346 45.28 -1.07 14.07
N ASP A 347 45.18 0.04 13.33
CA ASP A 347 43.97 0.41 12.57
C ASP A 347 44.01 -0.10 11.12
N ALA A 348 44.96 -0.98 10.77
CA ALA A 348 45.17 -1.48 9.40
C ALA A 348 43.91 -2.12 8.80
N ALA A 349 43.07 -2.78 9.60
CA ALA A 349 41.82 -3.34 9.17
C ALA A 349 40.78 -2.26 8.78
N THR A 350 40.75 -1.15 9.53
CA THR A 350 39.89 0.00 9.22
C THR A 350 40.37 0.71 7.95
N ILE A 351 41.70 0.94 7.83
CA ILE A 351 42.28 1.63 6.67
C ILE A 351 42.03 0.86 5.37
N ALA A 352 42.13 -0.48 5.42
CA ALA A 352 41.87 -1.34 4.25
C ALA A 352 40.43 -1.22 3.70
N ASN A 353 39.49 -0.77 4.53
CA ASN A 353 38.07 -0.63 4.19
C ASN A 353 37.65 0.86 4.07
N ILE A 354 38.57 1.82 4.17
CA ILE A 354 38.25 3.22 3.86
C ILE A 354 38.05 3.34 2.36
N ARG A 355 36.83 3.64 1.97
CA ARG A 355 36.48 3.85 0.58
C ARG A 355 37.02 5.21 0.11
N LEU A 356 37.76 5.21 -0.98
CA LEU A 356 38.27 6.40 -1.65
C LEU A 356 37.51 6.76 -2.91
N MET A 357 36.77 5.80 -3.45
CA MET A 357 35.99 5.93 -4.69
C MET A 357 34.52 6.20 -4.40
N ASP A 358 34.01 7.32 -4.91
CA ASP A 358 32.60 7.68 -4.78
C ASP A 358 31.80 6.99 -5.90
N PRO A 359 30.83 6.09 -5.57
CA PRO A 359 30.03 5.39 -6.56
C PRO A 359 29.20 6.33 -7.45
N ASN A 360 28.79 7.49 -6.95
CA ASN A 360 28.06 8.49 -7.74
C ASN A 360 28.91 9.11 -8.85
N VAL A 361 30.23 9.25 -8.63
CA VAL A 361 31.15 9.80 -9.63
C VAL A 361 31.68 8.72 -10.58
N LEU A 362 31.86 7.49 -10.07
CA LEU A 362 32.46 6.40 -10.83
C LEU A 362 31.56 5.87 -11.95
N SER A 363 30.24 6.09 -11.90
CA SER A 363 29.32 5.61 -12.93
C SER A 363 29.72 6.07 -14.33
N ALA A 364 30.15 7.34 -14.50
CA ALA A 364 30.64 7.85 -15.77
C ALA A 364 31.91 7.11 -16.24
N THR A 365 32.80 6.77 -15.33
CA THR A 365 34.03 6.02 -15.62
C THR A 365 33.73 4.57 -15.98
N PHE A 366 32.78 3.93 -15.28
CA PHE A 366 32.31 2.56 -15.64
C PHE A 366 31.70 2.55 -17.03
N ARG A 367 30.88 3.56 -17.37
CA ARG A 367 30.34 3.69 -18.73
C ARG A 367 31.45 3.85 -19.76
N GLN A 368 32.41 4.71 -19.52
CA GLN A 368 33.52 4.95 -20.47
C GLN A 368 34.39 3.72 -20.68
N LEU A 369 34.71 2.96 -19.63
CA LEU A 369 35.66 1.84 -19.70
C LEU A 369 34.98 0.48 -19.92
N GLN A 370 33.77 0.28 -19.46
CA GLN A 370 33.12 -1.03 -19.36
C GLN A 370 31.76 -1.14 -20.07
N GLN A 371 31.19 -0.06 -20.63
CA GLN A 371 29.93 -0.14 -21.37
C GLN A 371 30.07 -0.90 -22.68
N ILE A 372 31.19 -0.70 -23.39
CA ILE A 372 31.64 -1.40 -24.62
C ILE A 372 30.73 -1.14 -25.82
N LYS A 373 29.40 -1.25 -25.67
CA LYS A 373 28.40 -1.04 -26.73
C LYS A 373 27.26 -0.14 -26.22
N PRO A 374 26.62 0.67 -27.09
CA PRO A 374 25.58 1.63 -26.68
C PRO A 374 24.27 1.00 -26.18
N TYR A 375 24.01 -0.26 -26.53
CA TYR A 375 22.85 -1.01 -26.03
C TYR A 375 23.06 -1.62 -24.64
N TYR A 376 24.19 -1.32 -23.97
CA TYR A 376 24.41 -1.58 -22.57
C TYR A 376 24.43 -0.27 -21.77
N THR A 377 24.10 -0.35 -20.50
CA THR A 377 24.17 0.80 -19.58
C THR A 377 24.51 0.35 -18.17
N PHE A 378 24.96 1.31 -17.36
CA PHE A 378 25.08 1.22 -15.91
C PHE A 378 24.17 2.26 -15.25
N PRO A 379 23.71 2.05 -14.01
CA PRO A 379 22.93 3.04 -13.27
C PRO A 379 23.71 4.34 -13.07
N GLU A 380 23.02 5.42 -12.71
CA GLU A 380 23.66 6.72 -12.46
C GLU A 380 24.49 6.71 -11.17
N SER A 381 24.04 6.04 -10.14
CA SER A 381 24.78 5.68 -8.95
C SER A 381 25.16 4.21 -9.00
N LEU A 382 26.40 3.87 -8.67
CA LEU A 382 26.86 2.48 -8.56
C LEU A 382 26.69 2.01 -7.13
N ASP A 383 26.65 0.70 -6.95
CA ASP A 383 26.47 0.06 -5.66
C ASP A 383 27.77 -0.31 -4.98
N ILE A 384 27.69 -0.68 -3.72
CA ILE A 384 28.84 -1.12 -2.92
C ILE A 384 28.51 -2.46 -2.32
N ASP A 385 29.42 -3.40 -2.47
CA ASP A 385 29.35 -4.70 -1.84
C ASP A 385 30.72 -5.11 -1.31
N ARG A 386 30.77 -6.16 -0.52
CA ARG A 386 31.99 -6.62 0.13
C ARG A 386 32.33 -8.04 -0.26
N TYR A 387 33.55 -8.22 -0.78
CA TYR A 387 34.06 -9.50 -1.21
C TYR A 387 35.34 -9.90 -0.49
N THR A 388 35.50 -11.19 -0.22
CA THR A 388 36.77 -11.75 0.26
C THR A 388 37.67 -12.06 -0.92
N VAL A 389 38.74 -11.29 -1.08
CA VAL A 389 39.74 -11.47 -2.13
C VAL A 389 41.07 -11.81 -1.49
N ASN A 390 41.63 -12.98 -1.84
CA ASN A 390 42.90 -13.49 -1.27
C ASN A 390 42.89 -13.54 0.27
N GLY A 391 41.73 -13.92 0.86
CA GLY A 391 41.57 -14.02 2.31
C GLY A 391 41.36 -12.70 3.05
N VAL A 392 41.29 -11.58 2.34
CA VAL A 392 41.03 -10.26 2.92
C VAL A 392 39.69 -9.73 2.44
N SER A 393 38.86 -9.30 3.40
CA SER A 393 37.59 -8.62 3.09
C SER A 393 37.85 -7.23 2.51
N ARG A 394 37.28 -6.93 1.36
CA ARG A 394 37.47 -5.71 0.60
C ARG A 394 36.16 -5.12 0.15
N ASP A 395 35.99 -3.81 0.30
CA ASP A 395 34.90 -3.08 -0.31
C ASP A 395 35.12 -2.96 -1.80
N ALA A 396 34.08 -3.21 -2.58
CA ALA A 396 34.07 -3.07 -4.03
C ALA A 396 32.89 -2.21 -4.47
N VAL A 397 33.16 -1.36 -5.45
CA VAL A 397 32.10 -0.67 -6.20
C VAL A 397 31.63 -1.61 -7.30
N VAL A 398 30.34 -1.88 -7.34
CA VAL A 398 29.76 -2.93 -8.18
C VAL A 398 28.62 -2.38 -9.06
N ALA A 399 28.41 -3.04 -10.18
CA ALA A 399 27.26 -2.83 -11.04
C ALA A 399 27.07 -4.01 -11.99
N VAL A 400 25.89 -4.16 -12.55
CA VAL A 400 25.64 -5.05 -13.68
C VAL A 400 25.52 -4.24 -14.97
N ARG A 401 25.96 -4.83 -16.07
CA ARG A 401 25.79 -4.24 -17.39
C ARG A 401 24.38 -4.58 -17.88
N GLU A 402 23.45 -3.63 -17.68
CA GLU A 402 22.06 -3.77 -18.06
C GLU A 402 21.81 -3.46 -19.53
N LEU A 403 20.65 -3.84 -20.02
CA LEU A 403 20.25 -3.61 -21.40
C LEU A 403 19.67 -2.21 -21.57
N ASN A 404 20.25 -1.42 -22.46
CA ASN A 404 19.73 -0.12 -22.90
C ASN A 404 19.12 -0.26 -24.30
N ILE A 405 17.84 -0.52 -24.38
CA ILE A 405 17.17 -0.68 -25.66
C ILE A 405 17.22 0.59 -26.51
N ASP A 406 17.19 1.78 -25.90
CA ASP A 406 17.25 3.04 -26.64
C ASP A 406 18.60 3.29 -27.32
N GLY A 407 19.65 2.68 -26.79
CA GLY A 407 20.97 2.70 -27.41
C GLY A 407 21.15 1.69 -28.54
N ASN A 408 20.13 0.88 -28.86
CA ASN A 408 20.19 -0.07 -29.97
C ASN A 408 19.98 0.64 -31.31
N PRO A 409 20.94 0.59 -32.26
CA PRO A 409 20.83 1.25 -33.54
C PRO A 409 19.77 0.64 -34.47
N SER A 410 19.34 -0.57 -34.22
CA SER A 410 18.40 -1.33 -35.06
C SER A 410 17.08 -1.63 -34.33
N ARG A 411 16.39 -0.58 -33.89
CA ARG A 411 15.14 -0.69 -33.15
C ARG A 411 14.01 -1.27 -34.00
N ASN A 412 13.43 -2.34 -33.56
CA ASN A 412 12.16 -2.92 -34.02
C ASN A 412 11.65 -3.90 -32.98
N TRP A 413 10.38 -4.28 -33.06
CA TRP A 413 9.77 -5.16 -32.06
C TRP A 413 10.50 -6.48 -31.84
N ILE A 414 11.03 -7.11 -32.92
CA ILE A 414 11.76 -8.37 -32.82
C ILE A 414 13.07 -8.15 -32.05
N ASN A 415 13.83 -7.14 -32.44
CA ASN A 415 15.08 -6.81 -31.76
C ASN A 415 14.86 -6.43 -30.30
N ASP A 416 13.85 -5.61 -30.03
CA ASP A 416 13.60 -5.09 -28.69
C ASP A 416 13.07 -6.14 -27.71
N HIS A 417 12.38 -7.19 -28.22
CA HIS A 417 11.72 -8.17 -27.35
C HIS A 417 12.16 -9.63 -27.50
N LEU A 418 12.81 -10.01 -28.63
CA LEU A 418 13.23 -11.40 -28.86
C LEU A 418 14.74 -11.54 -29.02
N VAL A 419 15.44 -10.51 -29.51
CA VAL A 419 16.89 -10.54 -29.75
C VAL A 419 17.65 -9.97 -28.57
N TYR A 420 17.44 -8.70 -28.23
CA TYR A 420 18.07 -8.04 -27.09
C TYR A 420 17.23 -8.26 -25.83
N THR A 421 17.38 -9.43 -25.21
CA THR A 421 16.52 -9.86 -24.09
C THR A 421 17.15 -9.67 -22.73
N HIS A 422 18.47 -9.52 -22.65
CA HIS A 422 19.23 -9.45 -21.40
C HIS A 422 20.49 -8.59 -21.53
N GLY A 423 20.93 -8.02 -20.41
CA GLY A 423 22.25 -7.45 -20.25
C GLY A 423 23.30 -8.54 -20.03
N PHE A 424 24.58 -8.16 -19.93
CA PHE A 424 25.65 -9.14 -19.81
C PHE A 424 26.82 -8.65 -18.97
N GLY A 425 27.12 -9.36 -17.91
CA GLY A 425 28.30 -9.17 -17.07
C GLY A 425 28.06 -8.37 -15.81
N PHE A 426 28.77 -8.78 -14.79
CA PHE A 426 28.94 -8.07 -13.53
C PHE A 426 30.28 -7.34 -13.59
N VAL A 427 30.33 -6.11 -13.13
CA VAL A 427 31.53 -5.29 -13.07
C VAL A 427 31.78 -4.89 -11.62
N ALA A 428 33.00 -5.11 -11.15
CA ALA A 428 33.42 -4.76 -9.80
C ALA A 428 34.82 -4.14 -9.81
N ALA A 429 35.00 -3.05 -9.07
CA ALA A 429 36.30 -2.43 -8.84
C ALA A 429 36.57 -2.27 -7.35
N TYR A 430 37.82 -2.33 -6.92
CA TYR A 430 38.18 -2.03 -5.52
C TYR A 430 37.72 -0.63 -5.12
N GLY A 431 37.11 -0.48 -3.94
CA GLY A 431 36.63 0.81 -3.43
C GLY A 431 37.75 1.79 -3.05
N ASN A 432 39.00 1.32 -2.97
CA ASN A 432 40.12 2.12 -2.49
C ASN A 432 41.43 1.92 -3.29
N GLN A 433 41.39 1.37 -4.49
CA GLN A 433 42.58 1.12 -5.30
C GLN A 433 42.37 1.60 -6.73
N VAL A 434 43.46 2.15 -7.29
CA VAL A 434 43.58 2.50 -8.71
C VAL A 434 44.67 1.67 -9.35
N ASP A 435 44.60 1.52 -10.67
CA ASP A 435 45.69 0.94 -11.47
C ASP A 435 46.86 1.96 -11.68
N ALA A 436 47.87 1.57 -12.45
CA ALA A 436 49.02 2.38 -12.73
C ALA A 436 48.70 3.68 -13.50
N ASP A 437 47.57 3.71 -14.21
CA ASP A 437 47.09 4.84 -15.00
C ASP A 437 46.13 5.75 -14.20
N GLY A 438 45.86 5.43 -12.93
CA GLY A 438 44.90 6.17 -12.08
C GLY A 438 43.46 5.81 -12.34
N LYS A 439 43.17 4.75 -13.09
CA LYS A 439 41.82 4.23 -13.34
C LYS A 439 41.37 3.29 -12.22
N PRO A 440 40.06 3.03 -12.05
CA PRO A 440 39.59 2.04 -11.08
C PRO A 440 40.24 0.67 -11.32
N ASN A 441 40.78 0.07 -10.26
CA ASN A 441 41.35 -1.27 -10.35
C ASN A 441 40.19 -2.32 -10.35
N PHE A 442 39.88 -2.88 -11.51
CA PHE A 442 38.77 -3.80 -11.67
C PHE A 442 39.10 -5.20 -11.15
N LEU A 443 38.22 -5.70 -10.26
CA LEU A 443 38.21 -7.10 -9.83
C LEU A 443 37.57 -8.00 -10.90
N VAL A 444 36.49 -7.52 -11.50
CA VAL A 444 35.74 -8.17 -12.56
C VAL A 444 35.37 -7.10 -13.58
N GLY A 445 35.63 -7.36 -14.84
CA GLY A 445 35.30 -6.45 -15.94
C GLY A 445 35.33 -7.17 -17.27
N ASP A 446 35.34 -6.41 -18.34
CA ASP A 446 35.42 -6.84 -19.73
C ASP A 446 34.17 -7.63 -20.24
N LEU A 447 34.25 -8.12 -21.48
CA LEU A 447 33.17 -8.80 -22.15
C LEU A 447 33.74 -9.88 -23.09
N PRO A 448 33.64 -11.18 -22.77
CA PRO A 448 33.04 -11.75 -21.57
C PRO A 448 33.80 -11.42 -20.28
N PRO A 449 33.15 -11.50 -19.11
CA PRO A 449 33.77 -11.11 -17.85
C PRO A 449 35.03 -11.88 -17.52
N THR A 450 36.08 -11.15 -17.09
CA THR A 450 37.32 -11.73 -16.60
C THR A 450 37.18 -12.22 -15.16
N LYS A 451 38.04 -13.14 -14.76
CA LYS A 451 37.94 -13.93 -13.53
C LYS A 451 38.50 -13.18 -12.30
N GLY A 452 37.74 -12.48 -11.56
CA GLY A 452 38.17 -11.90 -10.28
C GLY A 452 37.46 -12.50 -9.06
N LEU A 453 36.17 -12.83 -9.21
CA LEU A 453 35.31 -13.34 -8.12
C LEU A 453 34.83 -14.78 -8.37
N GLY A 454 35.57 -15.57 -9.15
CA GLY A 454 35.19 -16.92 -9.53
C GLY A 454 34.27 -16.96 -10.76
N ALA A 455 33.82 -18.19 -11.12
CA ALA A 455 32.92 -18.39 -12.25
C ALA A 455 31.48 -18.07 -11.83
N PHE A 456 30.78 -17.29 -12.62
CA PHE A 456 29.36 -16.96 -12.39
C PHE A 456 28.57 -16.90 -13.72
N GLN A 457 27.24 -16.96 -13.62
CA GLN A 457 26.33 -16.78 -14.75
C GLN A 457 26.22 -15.28 -15.08
N PRO A 458 26.73 -14.80 -16.25
CA PRO A 458 26.86 -13.38 -16.52
C PRO A 458 25.60 -12.70 -17.11
N ARG A 459 24.56 -13.45 -17.48
CA ARG A 459 23.38 -12.91 -18.17
C ARG A 459 22.43 -12.24 -17.20
N VAL A 460 22.07 -10.98 -17.49
CA VAL A 460 21.26 -10.10 -16.65
C VAL A 460 19.86 -9.97 -17.26
N TYR A 461 18.98 -10.88 -16.91
CA TYR A 461 17.58 -10.87 -17.36
C TYR A 461 16.66 -10.00 -16.51
N PHE A 462 17.08 -9.67 -15.31
CA PHE A 462 16.35 -8.84 -14.34
C PHE A 462 17.25 -7.67 -13.92
N GLY A 463 16.67 -6.49 -13.83
CA GLY A 463 17.40 -5.28 -13.51
C GLY A 463 16.49 -4.06 -13.43
N GLU A 464 17.08 -2.89 -13.20
CA GLU A 464 16.32 -1.65 -13.03
C GLU A 464 16.00 -0.97 -14.37
N ASN A 465 16.90 -1.11 -15.36
CA ASN A 465 16.78 -0.46 -16.69
C ASN A 465 16.37 -1.42 -17.81
N VAL A 466 15.69 -2.51 -17.47
CA VAL A 466 15.29 -3.53 -18.46
C VAL A 466 13.93 -3.21 -19.10
N PRO A 467 13.66 -3.64 -20.34
CA PRO A 467 12.36 -3.48 -20.99
C PRO A 467 11.22 -4.12 -20.19
N ASP A 468 9.99 -3.60 -20.33
CA ASP A 468 8.78 -4.10 -19.66
C ASP A 468 8.58 -5.60 -19.81
N TYR A 469 8.87 -6.14 -21.01
CA TYR A 469 8.86 -7.57 -21.26
C TYR A 469 9.90 -8.00 -22.29
N SER A 470 10.31 -9.25 -22.22
CA SER A 470 11.06 -9.93 -23.25
C SER A 470 10.54 -11.35 -23.45
N ILE A 471 10.57 -11.83 -24.68
CA ILE A 471 10.17 -13.19 -25.04
C ILE A 471 11.46 -13.99 -25.28
N ILE A 472 11.64 -15.01 -24.48
CA ILE A 472 12.87 -15.76 -24.35
C ILE A 472 12.65 -17.24 -24.57
N GLY A 473 13.75 -17.97 -24.78
CA GLY A 473 13.72 -19.40 -25.00
C GLY A 473 13.18 -19.78 -26.37
N GLY A 474 13.13 -21.05 -26.61
CA GLY A 474 12.68 -21.62 -27.87
C GLY A 474 13.02 -23.10 -27.97
N LYS A 475 12.65 -23.74 -29.07
CA LYS A 475 13.00 -25.13 -29.29
C LYS A 475 14.52 -25.29 -29.39
N LYS A 476 15.07 -26.26 -28.68
CA LYS A 476 16.51 -26.58 -28.74
C LYS A 476 17.01 -26.94 -30.14
N SER A 477 16.10 -27.33 -31.04
CA SER A 477 16.39 -27.69 -32.44
C SER A 477 16.47 -26.50 -33.40
N THR A 478 16.13 -25.28 -32.95
CA THR A 478 16.21 -24.04 -33.75
C THR A 478 17.46 -23.27 -33.40
N ALA A 479 17.99 -22.48 -34.35
CA ALA A 479 19.10 -21.58 -34.08
C ALA A 479 18.73 -20.59 -32.96
N PRO A 480 19.66 -20.26 -32.02
CA PRO A 480 19.44 -19.28 -30.99
C PRO A 480 19.14 -17.90 -31.58
N VAL A 481 18.09 -17.27 -31.11
CA VAL A 481 17.65 -15.95 -31.57
C VAL A 481 18.17 -14.84 -30.65
N GLU A 482 18.28 -15.12 -29.34
CA GLU A 482 18.71 -14.16 -28.36
C GLU A 482 20.18 -13.77 -28.59
N PHE A 483 20.46 -12.48 -28.65
CA PHE A 483 21.81 -11.94 -28.67
C PHE A 483 22.43 -12.10 -27.25
N ASP A 484 23.61 -12.73 -27.19
CA ASP A 484 24.32 -12.99 -25.93
C ASP A 484 25.28 -11.84 -25.60
N TYR A 485 26.32 -11.72 -26.39
CA TYR A 485 27.31 -10.66 -26.28
C TYR A 485 28.07 -10.50 -27.63
N PRO A 486 28.68 -9.31 -27.86
CA PRO A 486 29.52 -9.10 -29.04
C PRO A 486 30.79 -9.96 -28.94
N ASP A 487 31.13 -10.64 -30.02
CA ASP A 487 32.31 -11.48 -30.12
C ASP A 487 32.98 -11.31 -31.49
N ASP A 488 34.02 -10.49 -31.51
CA ASP A 488 34.76 -10.18 -32.76
C ASP A 488 35.49 -11.39 -33.33
N THR A 489 35.59 -12.50 -32.58
CA THR A 489 36.21 -13.76 -33.05
C THR A 489 35.22 -14.66 -33.79
N SER A 490 33.92 -14.39 -33.65
CA SER A 490 32.89 -15.17 -34.34
C SER A 490 32.60 -14.62 -35.74
N ALA A 491 32.18 -15.48 -36.67
CA ALA A 491 31.92 -15.11 -38.05
C ALA A 491 30.87 -13.96 -38.22
N ASN A 492 29.96 -13.84 -37.28
CA ASN A 492 28.88 -12.85 -37.29
C ASN A 492 29.13 -11.70 -36.31
N GLY A 493 30.32 -11.59 -35.69
CA GLY A 493 30.62 -10.54 -34.71
C GLY A 493 29.86 -10.66 -33.40
N GLN A 494 29.17 -11.78 -33.14
CA GLN A 494 28.34 -11.96 -31.96
C GLN A 494 28.19 -13.44 -31.56
N LYS A 495 27.86 -13.65 -30.28
CA LYS A 495 27.33 -14.93 -29.78
C LYS A 495 25.83 -14.83 -29.60
N ASN A 496 25.17 -15.94 -29.86
CA ASN A 496 23.74 -16.07 -29.60
C ASN A 496 23.48 -17.13 -28.53
N TYR A 497 22.36 -17.00 -27.84
CA TYR A 497 21.99 -17.87 -26.74
C TYR A 497 20.51 -18.25 -26.80
N THR A 498 20.14 -19.31 -26.16
CA THR A 498 18.76 -19.69 -25.91
C THR A 498 18.60 -19.82 -24.40
N TYR A 499 17.69 -19.08 -23.82
CA TYR A 499 17.43 -19.10 -22.39
C TYR A 499 17.12 -20.52 -21.88
N THR A 500 17.86 -20.93 -20.86
CA THR A 500 17.73 -22.25 -20.22
C THR A 500 17.25 -22.19 -18.77
N GLY A 501 17.00 -20.97 -18.26
CA GLY A 501 16.57 -20.76 -16.89
C GLY A 501 15.12 -21.19 -16.62
N GLN A 502 14.75 -21.23 -15.34
CA GLN A 502 13.41 -21.66 -14.92
C GLN A 502 12.38 -20.52 -14.96
N GLY A 503 12.83 -19.27 -14.85
CA GLY A 503 11.94 -18.10 -14.81
C GLY A 503 11.15 -17.87 -16.10
N GLY A 504 10.11 -17.04 -15.99
CA GLY A 504 9.23 -16.67 -17.10
C GLY A 504 7.95 -17.50 -17.21
N VAL A 505 6.95 -16.87 -17.80
CA VAL A 505 5.63 -17.46 -18.00
C VAL A 505 5.56 -18.08 -19.41
N PRO A 506 5.09 -19.33 -19.57
CA PRO A 506 4.92 -19.94 -20.90
C PRO A 506 3.98 -19.10 -21.76
N VAL A 507 4.45 -18.70 -22.96
CA VAL A 507 3.67 -17.90 -23.93
C VAL A 507 3.31 -18.66 -25.19
N GLY A 508 3.80 -19.89 -25.35
CA GLY A 508 3.68 -20.66 -26.59
C GLY A 508 2.27 -21.13 -26.97
N SER A 509 1.31 -21.19 -26.01
CA SER A 509 -0.08 -21.56 -26.33
C SER A 509 -0.83 -20.39 -26.99
N THR A 510 -1.77 -20.69 -27.91
CA THR A 510 -2.58 -19.67 -28.58
C THR A 510 -3.35 -18.78 -27.60
N ILE A 511 -3.86 -19.37 -26.51
CA ILE A 511 -4.58 -18.63 -25.47
C ILE A 511 -3.64 -17.64 -24.78
N ASN A 512 -2.46 -18.06 -24.35
CA ASN A 512 -1.51 -17.19 -23.69
C ASN A 512 -1.01 -16.10 -24.64
N LYS A 513 -0.71 -16.43 -25.90
CA LYS A 513 -0.37 -15.44 -26.94
C LYS A 513 -1.44 -14.36 -27.07
N LEU A 514 -2.72 -14.76 -27.14
CA LEU A 514 -3.85 -13.83 -27.24
C LEU A 514 -3.95 -12.93 -25.99
N LEU A 515 -3.86 -13.51 -24.79
CA LEU A 515 -3.97 -12.76 -23.55
C LEU A 515 -2.83 -11.76 -23.38
N PHE A 516 -1.59 -12.17 -23.70
CA PHE A 516 -0.44 -11.27 -23.68
C PHE A 516 -0.52 -10.20 -24.78
N ALA A 517 -1.03 -10.53 -25.97
CA ALA A 517 -1.28 -9.56 -27.03
C ALA A 517 -2.29 -8.48 -26.58
N ILE A 518 -3.34 -8.87 -25.86
CA ILE A 518 -4.32 -7.95 -25.27
C ILE A 518 -3.66 -7.09 -24.20
N LYS A 519 -2.90 -7.70 -23.28
CA LYS A 519 -2.24 -6.99 -22.17
C LYS A 519 -1.30 -5.90 -22.65
N TYR A 520 -0.48 -6.17 -23.66
CA TYR A 520 0.54 -5.25 -24.17
C TYR A 520 0.05 -4.42 -25.37
N GLY A 521 -1.17 -4.66 -25.89
CA GLY A 521 -1.66 -4.00 -27.10
C GLY A 521 -0.85 -4.38 -28.34
N GLU A 522 -0.17 -5.53 -28.35
CA GLU A 522 0.82 -5.91 -29.35
C GLU A 522 0.41 -7.19 -30.10
N GLN A 523 -0.15 -6.99 -31.29
CA GLN A 523 -0.63 -8.11 -32.13
C GLN A 523 0.47 -9.06 -32.59
N ARG A 524 1.73 -8.60 -32.68
CA ARG A 524 2.88 -9.42 -33.10
C ARG A 524 3.15 -10.57 -32.13
N ILE A 525 2.76 -10.46 -30.86
CA ILE A 525 2.83 -11.57 -29.89
C ILE A 525 1.99 -12.76 -30.37
N LEU A 526 0.81 -12.49 -30.95
CA LEU A 526 -0.09 -13.53 -31.45
C LEU A 526 0.38 -14.10 -32.80
N LEU A 527 0.87 -13.23 -33.70
CA LEU A 527 1.10 -13.55 -35.10
C LEU A 527 2.54 -14.03 -35.43
N SER A 528 3.50 -13.79 -34.53
CA SER A 528 4.90 -14.12 -34.78
C SER A 528 5.17 -15.63 -34.78
N ASN A 529 5.81 -16.11 -35.83
CA ASN A 529 6.29 -17.48 -35.92
C ASN A 529 7.55 -17.76 -35.10
N LEU A 530 8.22 -16.71 -34.59
CA LEU A 530 9.40 -16.84 -33.72
C LEU A 530 9.02 -17.29 -32.31
N ILE A 531 7.74 -17.10 -31.93
CA ILE A 531 7.22 -17.55 -30.63
C ILE A 531 6.67 -18.96 -30.80
N ASN A 532 7.33 -19.93 -30.19
CA ASN A 532 7.00 -21.35 -30.26
C ASN A 532 6.52 -21.91 -28.90
N ALA A 533 6.25 -23.23 -28.87
CA ALA A 533 5.69 -23.90 -27.69
C ALA A 533 6.56 -23.77 -26.42
N ASP A 534 7.89 -23.68 -26.59
CA ASP A 534 8.84 -23.61 -25.47
C ASP A 534 9.20 -22.15 -25.09
N SER A 535 8.67 -21.17 -25.82
CA SER A 535 8.91 -19.76 -25.53
C SER A 535 8.24 -19.34 -24.23
N LYS A 536 8.96 -18.52 -23.47
CA LYS A 536 8.48 -17.89 -22.23
C LYS A 536 8.52 -16.38 -22.37
N ILE A 537 7.67 -15.68 -21.63
CA ILE A 537 7.72 -14.22 -21.51
C ILE A 537 8.18 -13.84 -20.10
N LEU A 538 9.19 -12.99 -20.03
CA LEU A 538 9.64 -12.32 -18.81
C LEU A 538 8.97 -10.97 -18.72
N TYR A 539 8.36 -10.67 -17.60
CA TYR A 539 7.79 -9.36 -17.24
C TYR A 539 7.83 -9.16 -15.73
N ASN A 540 7.51 -8.00 -15.24
CA ASN A 540 7.83 -7.59 -13.88
C ASN A 540 9.32 -7.89 -13.63
N ARG A 541 10.20 -7.27 -14.42
CA ARG A 541 11.61 -7.59 -14.47
C ARG A 541 12.44 -6.78 -13.48
N SER A 542 11.92 -5.64 -13.02
CA SER A 542 12.55 -4.88 -11.95
C SER A 542 12.57 -5.70 -10.65
N PRO A 543 13.72 -5.84 -9.99
CA PRO A 543 13.85 -6.55 -8.72
C PRO A 543 12.87 -6.04 -7.66
N ARG A 544 12.75 -4.72 -7.53
CA ARG A 544 11.85 -4.06 -6.58
C ARG A 544 10.38 -4.37 -6.84
N GLU A 545 9.92 -4.28 -8.11
CA GLU A 545 8.55 -4.66 -8.47
C GLU A 545 8.22 -6.12 -8.14
N ARG A 546 9.17 -7.01 -8.39
CA ARG A 546 8.99 -8.44 -8.11
C ARG A 546 8.76 -8.69 -6.63
N VAL A 547 9.64 -8.12 -5.79
CA VAL A 547 9.54 -8.27 -4.33
C VAL A 547 8.28 -7.59 -3.79
N ALA A 548 7.94 -6.39 -4.25
CA ALA A 548 6.71 -5.69 -3.87
C ALA A 548 5.43 -6.52 -4.15
N LYS A 549 5.43 -7.29 -5.24
CA LYS A 549 4.30 -8.18 -5.57
C LYS A 549 4.22 -9.41 -4.65
N VAL A 550 5.34 -10.06 -4.36
CA VAL A 550 5.37 -11.29 -3.55
C VAL A 550 5.36 -11.02 -2.05
N ALA A 551 5.79 -9.84 -1.63
CA ALA A 551 5.81 -9.41 -0.23
C ALA A 551 5.13 -8.03 -0.05
N PRO A 552 3.82 -7.90 -0.33
CA PRO A 552 3.11 -6.62 -0.33
C PRO A 552 2.96 -5.97 1.06
N TRP A 553 3.46 -6.62 2.11
CA TRP A 553 3.48 -6.11 3.49
C TRP A 553 4.79 -5.41 3.84
N LEU A 554 5.83 -5.51 3.01
CA LEU A 554 7.10 -4.85 3.23
C LEU A 554 7.13 -3.46 2.58
N THR A 555 7.80 -2.52 3.24
CA THR A 555 8.30 -1.29 2.62
C THR A 555 9.72 -1.59 2.14
N LEU A 556 9.93 -1.52 0.83
CA LEU A 556 11.20 -1.89 0.22
C LEU A 556 12.11 -0.69 0.10
N ASP A 557 13.41 -0.93 0.24
CA ASP A 557 14.44 0.04 -0.10
C ASP A 557 14.33 0.48 -1.57
N GLY A 558 14.67 1.72 -1.84
CA GLY A 558 14.64 2.30 -3.18
C GLY A 558 15.81 1.86 -4.06
N ASP A 559 16.86 1.31 -3.47
CA ASP A 559 18.16 1.04 -4.10
C ASP A 559 18.54 -0.45 -4.03
N PRO A 560 17.95 -1.31 -4.89
CA PRO A 560 18.34 -2.71 -5.01
C PRO A 560 19.75 -2.82 -5.58
N TYR A 561 20.62 -3.59 -4.98
CA TYR A 561 21.98 -3.77 -5.48
C TYR A 561 22.30 -5.20 -5.92
N PRO A 562 23.13 -5.38 -6.97
CA PRO A 562 23.51 -6.70 -7.45
C PRO A 562 24.75 -7.23 -6.69
N ALA A 563 24.74 -8.53 -6.40
CA ALA A 563 25.87 -9.23 -5.80
C ALA A 563 26.09 -10.59 -6.49
N ILE A 564 27.31 -11.12 -6.42
CA ILE A 564 27.59 -12.50 -6.84
C ILE A 564 27.44 -13.42 -5.62
N VAL A 565 26.38 -14.24 -5.64
CA VAL A 565 26.09 -15.22 -4.59
C VAL A 565 25.98 -16.59 -5.25
N ASP A 566 26.74 -17.58 -4.79
CA ASP A 566 26.76 -18.94 -5.30
C ASP A 566 26.90 -19.04 -6.84
N GLY A 567 27.75 -18.21 -7.42
CA GLY A 567 28.01 -18.19 -8.86
C GLY A 567 26.86 -17.63 -9.71
N LYS A 568 25.94 -16.85 -9.11
CA LYS A 568 24.85 -16.17 -9.79
C LYS A 568 24.81 -14.69 -9.42
N ILE A 569 24.41 -13.86 -10.37
CA ILE A 569 24.05 -12.47 -10.09
C ILE A 569 22.72 -12.47 -9.36
N THR A 570 22.74 -12.02 -8.12
CA THR A 570 21.58 -11.97 -7.23
C THR A 570 21.32 -10.52 -6.85
N TRP A 571 20.08 -10.07 -6.98
CA TRP A 571 19.66 -8.76 -6.51
C TRP A 571 19.29 -8.83 -5.04
N ILE A 572 19.86 -7.95 -4.24
CA ILE A 572 19.60 -7.80 -2.82
C ILE A 572 18.77 -6.54 -2.63
N ILE A 573 17.69 -6.66 -1.85
CA ILE A 573 16.76 -5.58 -1.56
C ILE A 573 16.46 -5.61 -0.08
N ASP A 574 16.73 -4.53 0.62
CA ASP A 574 16.33 -4.37 2.01
C ASP A 574 14.83 -4.10 2.12
N GLY A 575 14.18 -4.79 3.03
CA GLY A 575 12.74 -4.69 3.23
C GLY A 575 12.41 -4.47 4.71
N TYR A 576 11.55 -3.48 4.97
CA TYR A 576 11.20 -3.06 6.32
C TYR A 576 9.73 -3.34 6.62
N THR A 577 9.46 -3.85 7.83
CA THR A 577 8.12 -3.81 8.40
C THR A 577 7.93 -2.49 9.12
N THR A 578 6.96 -1.70 8.69
CA THR A 578 6.68 -0.39 9.28
C THR A 578 5.34 -0.38 9.98
N SER A 579 5.24 0.32 11.09
CA SER A 579 3.99 0.51 11.82
C SER A 579 3.97 1.88 12.49
N ALA A 580 2.87 2.62 12.34
CA ALA A 580 2.58 3.80 13.15
C ALA A 580 1.90 3.45 14.48
N GLY A 581 1.74 2.16 14.78
CA GLY A 581 1.01 1.64 15.94
C GLY A 581 1.86 1.32 17.17
N TYR A 582 3.14 1.74 17.22
CA TYR A 582 3.95 1.56 18.43
C TYR A 582 3.70 2.73 19.40
N PRO A 583 3.07 2.47 20.57
CA PRO A 583 2.68 3.54 21.48
C PRO A 583 3.88 4.24 22.09
N TYR A 584 3.77 5.54 22.33
CA TYR A 584 4.78 6.45 22.89
C TYR A 584 6.06 6.57 22.06
N SER A 585 6.22 5.85 20.98
CA SER A 585 7.39 5.96 20.10
C SER A 585 7.19 7.09 19.10
N ARG A 586 8.23 7.87 18.89
CA ARG A 586 8.22 8.92 17.87
C ARG A 586 8.17 8.29 16.49
N SER A 587 7.15 8.65 15.72
CA SER A 587 7.09 8.29 14.32
C SER A 587 8.03 9.16 13.47
N THR A 588 8.71 8.55 12.53
CA THR A 588 9.58 9.25 11.56
C THR A 588 9.26 8.71 10.18
N SER A 589 9.17 9.59 9.19
CA SER A 589 9.06 9.17 7.79
C SER A 589 10.32 8.40 7.41
N LEU A 590 10.15 7.22 6.84
CA LEU A 590 11.26 6.38 6.41
C LEU A 590 12.09 7.11 5.34
N ALA A 591 11.45 7.78 4.39
CA ALA A 591 12.10 8.61 3.38
C ALA A 591 12.96 9.73 4.00
N THR A 592 12.45 10.41 5.04
CA THR A 592 13.22 11.45 5.75
C THR A 592 14.40 10.87 6.52
N ALA A 593 14.22 9.69 7.13
CA ALA A 593 15.26 9.01 7.89
C ALA A 593 16.41 8.50 7.02
N THR A 594 16.13 8.21 5.75
CA THR A 594 17.06 7.61 4.78
C THR A 594 17.49 8.58 3.67
N ASN A 595 17.26 9.89 3.81
CA ASN A 595 17.55 10.92 2.81
C ASN A 595 16.99 10.59 1.41
N ASP A 596 15.71 10.21 1.35
CA ASP A 596 14.98 9.85 0.13
C ASP A 596 15.47 8.59 -0.60
N ALA A 597 16.40 7.82 -0.04
CA ALA A 597 16.73 6.50 -0.58
C ALA A 597 15.53 5.54 -0.56
N LEU A 598 14.59 5.77 0.35
CA LEU A 598 13.33 5.04 0.45
C LEU A 598 12.17 5.92 -0.05
N THR A 599 11.86 5.83 -1.31
CA THR A 599 10.61 6.37 -1.82
C THR A 599 9.46 5.44 -1.43
N ALA A 600 8.55 5.95 -0.63
CA ALA A 600 7.34 5.25 -0.25
C ALA A 600 6.39 5.03 -1.46
#